data_1b09bf967b44d4b9b93bae08c6d049fe
#
_entry.id   1b09bf967b44d4b9b93bae08c6d049fe
#
_cell.length_a   1.000
_cell.length_b   1.000
_cell.length_c   1.000
_cell.angle_alpha   90.00
_cell.angle_beta   90.00
_cell.angle_gamma   90.00
#
_symmetry.space_group_name_H-M   'P 1'
#
loop_
_entity.id
_entity.type
_entity.pdbx_description
1 polymer ?
#
loop_
_entity_poly.entity_id
_entity_poly.type
_entity_poly.pdbx_seq_one_letter_code
_entity_poly.pdbx_strand_id
1 'polypeptide(L)'
;VYTSVLTVLLVPLYMINSKIKIREKAVYSILIVLFFISFNNNFANFFWHAFHFPNDLPYRFSFMYSFILLTIAFKGLINLKGIKAKEIFAMGIIWVLFIAVASEMQTQKMSDVTIYVTLAFVVLYTGLLAILRRHSVSKLIAGILVTALAFCEVVISDPNAFSFNQTQSAYTANYASYTDAVNYIESNDDSDYRTELCSLNTRMDSCLYGYNGMSIFSSMAYENYSGLQYSLGMYGNRINSYTYNTQTPVYNMMYNIKYLIYRDEKTRPSTEYYTKYYESEDGAITVYQNDYTLPKVFCVNQNVESWYTAEGNPFEVQENFFDLATGYSNVFVPVNYEQTTFTGMSGENFDEEGLHWIEKTDSSSYSETAVTISTATEGNLYLYVSANEITDISVIHGNESNSFNIETPYIIDLGYYEAGEYLTISLDCASLDIGDENVGFYAYSVDKEVLDAGYAKLGKGAMQVTKHTDTELSGTVNAEENCILYSSIPYDEGWSVYIDGEKAETFKIGDCQLGVMIKPGEHTVEYVYRPKMLAAGAGISAATLLCTAAFSVFKIKNSKKKKQLMTN
;
A
#
# COMPACT_ATOMS: atom_id res chain seq x y z
N VAL A 1 -12.96 -0.70 19.80
CA VAL A 1 -12.26 0.42 20.46
C VAL A 1 -12.01 0.05 21.91
N TYR A 2 -10.75 -0.21 22.28
CA TYR A 2 -10.38 -0.53 23.65
C TYR A 2 -10.17 0.76 24.47
N THR A 3 -10.82 0.87 25.63
CA THR A 3 -10.75 2.06 26.51
C THR A 3 -10.52 1.72 27.98
N SER A 4 -9.99 0.51 28.30
CA SER A 4 -9.81 -0.03 29.64
C SER A 4 -11.09 -0.58 30.29
N VAL A 5 -10.96 -1.66 31.04
CA VAL A 5 -12.02 -2.27 31.86
C VAL A 5 -12.56 -1.27 32.88
N LEU A 6 -11.69 -0.42 33.45
CA LEU A 6 -12.11 0.65 34.36
C LEU A 6 -13.12 1.59 33.70
N THR A 7 -12.89 1.98 32.45
CA THR A 7 -13.80 2.86 31.71
C THR A 7 -15.17 2.21 31.53
N VAL A 8 -15.17 0.94 31.15
CA VAL A 8 -16.39 0.16 30.92
C VAL A 8 -17.25 0.05 32.20
N LEU A 9 -16.61 -0.06 33.37
CA LEU A 9 -17.28 -0.04 34.68
C LEU A 9 -17.80 1.36 35.04
N LEU A 10 -17.02 2.41 34.79
CA LEU A 10 -17.33 3.77 35.24
C LEU A 10 -18.39 4.47 34.39
N VAL A 11 -18.52 4.17 33.11
CA VAL A 11 -19.51 4.80 32.22
C VAL A 11 -20.95 4.57 32.70
N PRO A 12 -21.42 3.33 32.94
CA PRO A 12 -22.76 3.12 33.48
C PRO A 12 -22.91 3.64 34.93
N LEU A 13 -21.86 3.56 35.74
CA LEU A 13 -21.86 4.15 37.08
C LEU A 13 -22.01 5.69 37.04
N TYR A 14 -21.43 6.37 36.06
CA TYR A 14 -21.66 7.79 35.80
C TYR A 14 -23.14 8.08 35.51
N MET A 15 -23.80 7.25 34.73
CA MET A 15 -25.21 7.44 34.35
C MET A 15 -26.17 7.35 35.54
N ILE A 16 -25.87 6.51 36.55
CA ILE A 16 -26.68 6.40 37.77
C ILE A 16 -26.22 7.36 38.90
N ASN A 17 -25.12 8.09 38.73
CA ASN A 17 -24.52 8.92 39.75
C ASN A 17 -25.43 10.11 40.15
N SER A 18 -25.80 10.21 41.42
CA SER A 18 -26.71 11.24 41.94
C SER A 18 -26.10 12.67 41.97
N LYS A 19 -24.78 12.82 41.95
CA LYS A 19 -24.09 14.10 41.96
C LYS A 19 -23.94 14.76 40.59
N ILE A 20 -24.23 14.01 39.52
CA ILE A 20 -24.12 14.50 38.16
C ILE A 20 -25.47 14.95 37.64
N LYS A 21 -25.51 16.16 37.07
CA LYS A 21 -26.76 16.78 36.62
C LYS A 21 -27.34 15.99 35.44
N ILE A 22 -28.67 15.84 35.43
CA ILE A 22 -29.38 15.11 34.36
C ILE A 22 -29.12 15.69 32.96
N ARG A 23 -28.99 17.02 32.84
CA ARG A 23 -28.65 17.67 31.55
C ARG A 23 -27.30 17.23 31.02
N GLU A 24 -26.30 17.08 31.89
CA GLU A 24 -24.97 16.63 31.50
C GLU A 24 -24.99 15.15 31.04
N LYS A 25 -25.68 14.30 31.79
CA LYS A 25 -25.90 12.90 31.40
C LYS A 25 -26.58 12.80 30.03
N ALA A 26 -27.63 13.60 29.79
CA ALA A 26 -28.33 13.63 28.51
C ALA A 26 -27.41 13.99 27.34
N VAL A 27 -26.57 15.01 27.50
CA VAL A 27 -25.59 15.40 26.44
C VAL A 27 -24.65 14.26 26.11
N TYR A 28 -24.03 13.63 27.12
CA TYR A 28 -23.11 12.53 26.89
C TYR A 28 -23.83 11.29 26.33
N SER A 29 -25.06 11.00 26.76
CA SER A 29 -25.86 9.92 26.18
C SER A 29 -26.16 10.17 24.71
N ILE A 30 -26.51 11.39 24.32
CA ILE A 30 -26.74 11.76 22.92
C ILE A 30 -25.45 11.57 22.11
N LEU A 31 -24.28 11.99 22.64
CA LEU A 31 -23.00 11.79 21.96
C LEU A 31 -22.66 10.30 21.79
N ILE A 32 -22.85 9.47 22.82
CA ILE A 32 -22.63 8.01 22.73
C ILE A 32 -23.52 7.41 21.65
N VAL A 33 -24.83 7.75 21.64
CA VAL A 33 -25.78 7.23 20.65
C VAL A 33 -25.43 7.72 19.24
N LEU A 34 -25.02 8.99 19.09
CA LEU A 34 -24.57 9.54 17.81
C LEU A 34 -23.39 8.74 17.25
N PHE A 35 -22.35 8.46 18.05
CA PHE A 35 -21.22 7.65 17.62
C PHE A 35 -21.62 6.20 17.34
N PHE A 36 -22.50 5.62 18.16
CA PHE A 36 -22.99 4.26 17.91
C PHE A 36 -23.71 4.16 16.56
N ILE A 37 -24.59 5.13 16.24
CA ILE A 37 -25.23 5.22 14.93
C ILE A 37 -24.18 5.40 13.83
N SER A 38 -23.16 6.25 14.08
CA SER A 38 -22.11 6.53 13.11
C SER A 38 -21.26 5.30 12.77
N PHE A 39 -21.06 4.39 13.72
CA PHE A 39 -20.36 3.12 13.47
C PHE A 39 -21.21 2.09 12.70
N ASN A 40 -22.51 2.27 12.62
CA ASN A 40 -23.42 1.33 11.97
C ASN A 40 -24.10 1.93 10.72
N ASN A 41 -23.66 3.09 10.25
CA ASN A 41 -24.28 3.78 9.12
C ASN A 41 -23.22 4.35 8.17
N ASN A 42 -23.24 3.89 6.91
CA ASN A 42 -22.27 4.30 5.89
C ASN A 42 -22.33 5.81 5.57
N PHE A 43 -23.52 6.44 5.60
CA PHE A 43 -23.63 7.87 5.38
C PHE A 43 -22.94 8.68 6.48
N ALA A 44 -23.09 8.28 7.75
CA ALA A 44 -22.39 8.91 8.85
C ALA A 44 -20.87 8.68 8.78
N ASN A 45 -20.44 7.49 8.36
CA ASN A 45 -19.04 7.18 8.12
C ASN A 45 -18.44 8.10 7.03
N PHE A 46 -19.14 8.27 5.90
CA PHE A 46 -18.78 9.21 4.83
C PHE A 46 -18.62 10.66 5.36
N PHE A 47 -19.56 11.12 6.18
CA PHE A 47 -19.51 12.45 6.78
C PHE A 47 -18.27 12.65 7.68
N TRP A 48 -17.96 11.68 8.54
CA TRP A 48 -16.80 11.73 9.43
C TRP A 48 -15.44 11.67 8.69
N HIS A 49 -15.42 11.14 7.46
CA HIS A 49 -14.25 11.09 6.59
C HIS A 49 -14.20 12.27 5.59
N ALA A 50 -14.80 13.42 5.95
CA ALA A 50 -14.83 14.64 5.13
C ALA A 50 -15.45 14.43 3.74
N PHE A 51 -16.57 13.71 3.69
CA PHE A 51 -17.32 13.40 2.47
C PHE A 51 -16.56 12.50 1.49
N HIS A 52 -15.79 11.56 2.02
CA HIS A 52 -15.11 10.52 1.28
C HIS A 52 -15.38 9.15 1.92
N PHE A 53 -15.50 8.09 1.11
CA PHE A 53 -15.53 6.72 1.60
C PHE A 53 -14.08 6.25 1.79
N PRO A 54 -13.68 5.83 3.00
CA PRO A 54 -12.34 5.28 3.19
C PRO A 54 -12.23 3.93 2.48
N ASN A 55 -11.17 3.72 1.72
CA ASN A 55 -10.89 2.47 1.04
C ASN A 55 -10.64 1.33 2.05
N ASP A 56 -9.90 1.65 3.12
CA ASP A 56 -9.63 0.76 4.24
C ASP A 56 -9.74 1.50 5.57
N LEU A 57 -9.68 0.75 6.68
CA LEU A 57 -9.72 1.29 8.03
C LEU A 57 -10.93 2.21 8.26
N PRO A 58 -12.15 1.68 8.16
CA PRO A 58 -13.34 2.43 8.50
C PRO A 58 -13.28 2.88 9.97
N TYR A 59 -14.08 3.88 10.33
CA TYR A 59 -14.19 4.35 11.72
C TYR A 59 -12.93 4.99 12.30
N ARG A 60 -12.09 5.64 11.48
CA ARG A 60 -10.90 6.38 11.94
C ARG A 60 -11.21 7.42 13.01
N PHE A 61 -12.44 7.90 13.09
CA PHE A 61 -12.96 8.80 14.13
C PHE A 61 -13.22 8.12 15.49
N SER A 62 -13.00 6.81 15.62
CA SER A 62 -13.25 6.05 16.86
C SER A 62 -12.46 6.56 18.09
N PHE A 63 -11.33 7.22 17.88
CA PHE A 63 -10.58 7.88 18.95
C PHE A 63 -11.39 8.98 19.66
N MET A 64 -12.30 9.67 18.95
CA MET A 64 -13.20 10.67 19.54
C MET A 64 -14.20 10.02 20.49
N TYR A 65 -14.72 8.85 20.09
CA TYR A 65 -15.58 8.05 20.97
C TYR A 65 -14.84 7.58 22.21
N SER A 66 -13.61 7.09 22.08
CA SER A 66 -12.75 6.73 23.19
C SER A 66 -12.53 7.92 24.15
N PHE A 67 -12.25 9.10 23.61
CA PHE A 67 -12.07 10.31 24.40
C PHE A 67 -13.32 10.69 25.20
N ILE A 68 -14.51 10.53 24.60
CA ILE A 68 -15.79 10.77 25.28
C ILE A 68 -15.99 9.78 26.42
N LEU A 69 -15.75 8.48 26.18
CA LEU A 69 -15.88 7.44 27.20
C LEU A 69 -14.91 7.68 28.37
N LEU A 70 -13.65 8.00 28.09
CA LEU A 70 -12.65 8.34 29.10
C LEU A 70 -13.04 9.58 29.90
N THR A 71 -13.61 10.61 29.25
CA THR A 71 -14.10 11.82 29.92
C THR A 71 -15.24 11.52 30.87
N ILE A 72 -16.20 10.68 30.46
CA ILE A 72 -17.32 10.24 31.28
C ILE A 72 -16.82 9.41 32.46
N ALA A 73 -15.93 8.46 32.21
CA ALA A 73 -15.32 7.61 33.23
C ALA A 73 -14.58 8.44 34.30
N PHE A 74 -13.75 9.39 33.86
CA PHE A 74 -13.05 10.31 34.78
C PHE A 74 -14.02 11.12 35.62
N LYS A 75 -15.08 11.68 35.04
CA LYS A 75 -16.13 12.39 35.78
C LYS A 75 -16.87 11.47 36.75
N GLY A 76 -17.11 10.23 36.41
CA GLY A 76 -17.65 9.19 37.30
C GLY A 76 -16.75 8.93 38.48
N LEU A 77 -15.43 8.79 38.25
CA LEU A 77 -14.42 8.52 39.24
C LEU A 77 -14.29 9.67 40.28
N ILE A 78 -14.14 10.93 39.83
CA ILE A 78 -14.03 12.06 40.72
C ILE A 78 -15.30 12.35 41.55
N ASN A 79 -16.45 11.90 41.05
CA ASN A 79 -17.73 12.00 41.73
C ASN A 79 -18.20 10.68 42.37
N LEU A 80 -17.30 9.73 42.62
CA LEU A 80 -17.60 8.38 43.12
C LEU A 80 -18.48 8.37 44.37
N LYS A 81 -18.39 9.42 45.23
CA LYS A 81 -19.25 9.58 46.41
C LYS A 81 -20.74 9.78 46.09
N GLY A 82 -21.11 10.02 44.85
CA GLY A 82 -22.51 10.08 44.37
C GLY A 82 -23.13 8.72 44.05
N ILE A 83 -22.36 7.63 44.21
CA ILE A 83 -22.77 6.25 43.96
C ILE A 83 -22.76 5.46 45.26
N LYS A 84 -23.69 4.52 45.44
CA LYS A 84 -23.70 3.62 46.60
C LYS A 84 -22.79 2.42 46.37
N ALA A 85 -22.16 1.92 47.43
CA ALA A 85 -21.26 0.75 47.30
C ALA A 85 -21.98 -0.48 46.70
N LYS A 86 -23.23 -0.71 47.04
CA LYS A 86 -24.05 -1.78 46.44
C LYS A 86 -24.22 -1.66 44.91
N GLU A 87 -24.26 -0.43 44.40
CA GLU A 87 -24.39 -0.16 42.97
C GLU A 87 -23.08 -0.49 42.22
N ILE A 88 -21.92 -0.27 42.87
CA ILE A 88 -20.61 -0.65 42.34
C ILE A 88 -20.53 -2.18 42.23
N PHE A 89 -20.88 -2.92 43.30
CA PHE A 89 -20.88 -4.38 43.27
C PHE A 89 -21.89 -4.95 42.27
N ALA A 90 -23.09 -4.38 42.21
CA ALA A 90 -24.11 -4.81 41.23
C ALA A 90 -23.59 -4.64 39.79
N MET A 91 -22.91 -3.52 39.49
CA MET A 91 -22.32 -3.27 38.18
C MET A 91 -21.20 -4.28 37.88
N GLY A 92 -20.33 -4.58 38.84
CA GLY A 92 -19.31 -5.62 38.68
C GLY A 92 -19.91 -6.99 38.33
N ILE A 93 -20.97 -7.39 39.06
CA ILE A 93 -21.69 -8.65 38.79
C ILE A 93 -22.32 -8.65 37.39
N ILE A 94 -22.96 -7.54 36.99
CA ILE A 94 -23.55 -7.41 35.63
C ILE A 94 -22.49 -7.62 34.56
N TRP A 95 -21.30 -7.00 34.73
CA TRP A 95 -20.22 -7.15 33.74
C TRP A 95 -19.63 -8.58 33.73
N VAL A 96 -19.48 -9.24 34.89
CA VAL A 96 -19.08 -10.65 34.93
C VAL A 96 -20.06 -11.53 34.18
N LEU A 97 -21.36 -11.36 34.42
CA LEU A 97 -22.39 -12.12 33.72
C LEU A 97 -22.43 -11.80 32.22
N PHE A 98 -22.27 -10.52 31.86
CA PHE A 98 -22.22 -10.10 30.45
C PHE A 98 -21.04 -10.75 29.72
N ILE A 99 -19.84 -10.73 30.30
CA ILE A 99 -18.66 -11.35 29.71
C ILE A 99 -18.86 -12.86 29.55
N ALA A 100 -19.42 -13.54 30.56
CA ALA A 100 -19.70 -14.98 30.50
C ALA A 100 -20.69 -15.33 29.39
N VAL A 101 -21.74 -14.53 29.20
CA VAL A 101 -22.71 -14.74 28.10
C VAL A 101 -22.08 -14.39 26.75
N ALA A 102 -21.39 -13.27 26.67
CA ALA A 102 -20.76 -12.83 25.44
C ALA A 102 -19.68 -13.80 24.94
N SER A 103 -18.94 -14.45 25.85
CA SER A 103 -17.92 -15.45 25.47
C SER A 103 -18.51 -16.71 24.81
N GLU A 104 -19.74 -17.05 25.13
CA GLU A 104 -20.43 -18.19 24.51
C GLU A 104 -21.13 -17.84 23.18
N MET A 105 -21.45 -16.56 22.97
CA MET A 105 -22.22 -16.12 21.79
C MET A 105 -21.34 -15.73 20.59
N GLN A 106 -20.02 -15.84 20.69
CA GLN A 106 -19.12 -15.35 19.64
C GLN A 106 -18.96 -16.33 18.48
N THR A 107 -18.96 -15.78 17.27
CA THR A 107 -18.61 -16.50 16.04
C THR A 107 -17.09 -16.71 15.91
N GLN A 108 -16.27 -15.80 16.46
CA GLN A 108 -14.80 -15.94 16.54
C GLN A 108 -14.40 -16.10 18.01
N LYS A 109 -13.81 -17.23 18.38
CA LYS A 109 -13.40 -17.52 19.76
C LYS A 109 -12.30 -16.56 20.24
N MET A 110 -12.61 -15.74 21.25
CA MET A 110 -11.57 -15.06 22.03
C MET A 110 -10.73 -16.08 22.79
N SER A 111 -9.44 -15.78 23.00
CA SER A 111 -8.61 -16.66 23.82
C SER A 111 -9.12 -16.69 25.26
N ASP A 112 -9.10 -17.85 25.89
CA ASP A 112 -9.50 -18.04 27.29
C ASP A 112 -8.72 -17.12 28.22
N VAL A 113 -7.45 -16.86 27.92
CA VAL A 113 -6.60 -15.93 28.66
C VAL A 113 -7.19 -14.51 28.66
N THR A 114 -7.65 -14.02 27.52
CA THR A 114 -8.28 -12.68 27.41
C THR A 114 -9.54 -12.60 28.29
N ILE A 115 -10.36 -13.63 28.28
CA ILE A 115 -11.59 -13.70 29.09
C ILE A 115 -11.25 -13.67 30.59
N TYR A 116 -10.34 -14.55 31.05
CA TYR A 116 -9.97 -14.61 32.47
C TYR A 116 -9.27 -13.35 32.95
N VAL A 117 -8.38 -12.75 32.15
CA VAL A 117 -7.72 -11.49 32.49
C VAL A 117 -8.73 -10.36 32.58
N THR A 118 -9.68 -10.27 31.68
CA THR A 118 -10.75 -9.25 31.72
C THR A 118 -11.61 -9.40 32.96
N LEU A 119 -12.03 -10.64 33.29
CA LEU A 119 -12.78 -10.93 34.52
C LEU A 119 -12.02 -10.55 35.78
N ALA A 120 -10.71 -10.85 35.84
CA ALA A 120 -9.85 -10.48 36.96
C ALA A 120 -9.82 -8.96 37.15
N PHE A 121 -9.65 -8.17 36.06
CA PHE A 121 -9.67 -6.71 36.14
C PHE A 121 -11.05 -6.15 36.53
N VAL A 122 -12.16 -6.75 36.07
CA VAL A 122 -13.50 -6.38 36.54
C VAL A 122 -13.62 -6.53 38.06
N VAL A 123 -13.14 -7.64 38.61
CA VAL A 123 -13.17 -7.89 40.06
C VAL A 123 -12.26 -6.90 40.81
N LEU A 124 -11.02 -6.73 40.35
CA LEU A 124 -10.03 -5.82 40.97
C LEU A 124 -10.52 -4.37 40.99
N TYR A 125 -11.02 -3.86 39.87
CA TYR A 125 -11.56 -2.49 39.80
C TYR A 125 -12.83 -2.33 40.62
N THR A 126 -13.72 -3.31 40.62
CA THR A 126 -14.94 -3.27 41.45
C THR A 126 -14.55 -3.20 42.94
N GLY A 127 -13.58 -4.01 43.37
CA GLY A 127 -13.05 -3.97 44.73
C GLY A 127 -12.39 -2.60 45.08
N LEU A 128 -11.52 -2.12 44.19
CA LEU A 128 -10.86 -0.83 44.36
C LEU A 128 -11.87 0.33 44.46
N LEU A 129 -12.83 0.41 43.54
CA LEU A 129 -13.88 1.45 43.55
C LEU A 129 -14.74 1.37 44.82
N ALA A 130 -15.07 0.16 45.30
CA ALA A 130 -15.82 -0.03 46.53
C ALA A 130 -15.03 0.41 47.77
N ILE A 131 -13.71 0.15 47.83
CA ILE A 131 -12.81 0.64 48.91
C ILE A 131 -12.73 2.18 48.88
N LEU A 132 -12.44 2.76 47.71
CA LEU A 132 -12.36 4.23 47.53
C LEU A 132 -13.69 4.94 47.88
N ARG A 133 -14.81 4.24 47.67
CA ARG A 133 -16.14 4.75 48.01
C ARG A 133 -16.43 4.70 49.52
N ARG A 134 -16.01 3.63 50.21
CA ARG A 134 -16.29 3.37 51.64
C ARG A 134 -15.36 4.13 52.59
N HIS A 135 -14.08 4.17 52.26
CA HIS A 135 -13.04 4.71 53.14
C HIS A 135 -12.62 6.14 52.73
N SER A 136 -12.21 6.94 53.71
CA SER A 136 -11.62 8.26 53.50
C SER A 136 -10.15 8.14 53.06
N VAL A 137 -9.93 7.72 51.84
CA VAL A 137 -8.58 7.65 51.23
C VAL A 137 -8.22 9.05 50.71
N SER A 138 -6.97 9.45 50.92
CA SER A 138 -6.50 10.74 50.35
C SER A 138 -6.55 10.69 48.82
N LYS A 139 -6.79 11.83 48.17
CA LYS A 139 -6.86 11.93 46.71
C LYS A 139 -5.57 11.45 46.03
N LEU A 140 -4.42 11.69 46.66
CA LEU A 140 -3.12 11.25 46.14
C LEU A 140 -3.02 9.74 46.16
N ILE A 141 -3.32 9.07 47.26
CA ILE A 141 -3.28 7.62 47.39
C ILE A 141 -4.30 6.96 46.45
N ALA A 142 -5.52 7.50 46.37
CA ALA A 142 -6.53 7.03 45.43
C ALA A 142 -6.05 7.12 43.96
N GLY A 143 -5.44 8.26 43.62
CA GLY A 143 -4.84 8.44 42.27
C GLY A 143 -3.74 7.43 42.01
N ILE A 144 -2.80 7.22 42.91
CA ILE A 144 -1.71 6.26 42.78
C ILE A 144 -2.27 4.83 42.55
N LEU A 145 -3.24 4.41 43.39
CA LEU A 145 -3.83 3.04 43.27
C LEU A 145 -4.55 2.82 41.94
N VAL A 146 -5.34 3.81 41.50
CA VAL A 146 -6.05 3.72 40.20
C VAL A 146 -5.05 3.69 39.05
N THR A 147 -4.04 4.56 39.05
CA THR A 147 -3.03 4.64 38.00
C THR A 147 -2.17 3.38 37.97
N ALA A 148 -1.77 2.84 39.13
CA ALA A 148 -0.99 1.61 39.20
C ALA A 148 -1.77 0.41 38.61
N LEU A 149 -3.06 0.26 38.97
CA LEU A 149 -3.88 -0.82 38.43
C LEU A 149 -4.15 -0.66 36.95
N ALA A 150 -4.39 0.58 36.47
CA ALA A 150 -4.54 0.86 35.04
C ALA A 150 -3.25 0.60 34.26
N PHE A 151 -2.09 0.92 34.84
CA PHE A 151 -0.79 0.62 34.25
C PHE A 151 -0.57 -0.92 34.15
N CYS A 152 -0.92 -1.67 35.19
CA CYS A 152 -0.88 -3.14 35.13
C CYS A 152 -1.80 -3.70 34.02
N GLU A 153 -3.00 -3.14 33.87
CA GLU A 153 -3.92 -3.52 32.79
C GLU A 153 -3.29 -3.29 31.43
N VAL A 154 -2.71 -2.11 31.17
CA VAL A 154 -2.04 -1.78 29.91
C VAL A 154 -0.88 -2.73 29.64
N VAL A 155 0.02 -2.93 30.62
CA VAL A 155 1.19 -3.81 30.47
C VAL A 155 0.79 -5.26 30.14
N ILE A 156 -0.33 -5.73 30.65
CA ILE A 156 -0.81 -7.10 30.36
C ILE A 156 -1.56 -7.15 29.02
N SER A 157 -2.29 -6.10 28.64
CA SER A 157 -3.15 -6.09 27.46
C SER A 157 -2.37 -5.74 26.18
N ASP A 158 -1.42 -4.80 26.24
CA ASP A 158 -0.69 -4.30 25.07
C ASP A 158 0.09 -5.39 24.30
N PRO A 159 0.86 -6.31 24.97
CA PRO A 159 1.59 -7.35 24.24
C PRO A 159 0.69 -8.26 23.39
N ASN A 160 -0.58 -8.41 23.79
CA ASN A 160 -1.56 -9.21 23.05
C ASN A 160 -2.29 -8.40 21.95
N ALA A 161 -2.17 -7.08 21.98
CA ALA A 161 -2.76 -6.19 20.99
C ALA A 161 -1.81 -5.87 19.82
N PHE A 162 -0.49 -6.08 20.01
CA PHE A 162 0.50 -5.94 18.95
C PHE A 162 0.62 -7.24 18.16
N SER A 163 0.23 -7.22 16.89
CA SER A 163 0.63 -8.25 15.93
C SER A 163 2.02 -7.93 15.41
N PHE A 164 2.96 -8.84 15.63
CA PHE A 164 4.30 -8.73 15.05
C PHE A 164 4.29 -9.47 13.70
N ASN A 165 4.42 -8.74 12.61
CA ASN A 165 4.47 -9.34 11.27
C ASN A 165 5.80 -10.07 11.04
N GLN A 166 6.90 -9.52 11.59
CA GLN A 166 8.24 -10.12 11.50
C GLN A 166 9.14 -9.65 12.66
N THR A 167 10.22 -10.38 12.90
CA THR A 167 11.24 -9.99 13.88
C THR A 167 12.09 -8.85 13.35
N GLN A 168 12.73 -8.07 14.23
CA GLN A 168 13.66 -7.04 13.82
C GLN A 168 14.82 -7.62 12.99
N SER A 169 15.33 -8.79 13.34
CA SER A 169 16.39 -9.46 12.58
C SER A 169 15.97 -9.86 11.17
N ALA A 170 14.73 -10.30 10.99
CA ALA A 170 14.19 -10.57 9.64
C ALA A 170 14.01 -9.29 8.82
N TYR A 171 13.55 -8.21 9.47
CA TYR A 171 13.38 -6.91 8.82
C TYR A 171 14.71 -6.29 8.37
N THR A 172 15.78 -6.47 9.14
CA THR A 172 17.12 -5.94 8.83
C THR A 172 18.05 -6.97 8.20
N ALA A 173 17.54 -8.13 7.78
CA ALA A 173 18.35 -9.15 7.11
C ALA A 173 18.99 -8.57 5.83
N ASN A 174 20.28 -8.85 5.65
CA ASN A 174 21.08 -8.38 4.51
C ASN A 174 21.11 -6.85 4.32
N TYR A 175 20.74 -6.06 5.34
CA TYR A 175 20.71 -4.59 5.24
C TYR A 175 22.05 -4.01 4.78
N ALA A 176 23.18 -4.51 5.31
CA ALA A 176 24.52 -4.07 4.92
C ALA A 176 24.77 -4.33 3.43
N SER A 177 24.52 -5.55 2.95
CA SER A 177 24.76 -5.96 1.57
C SER A 177 23.88 -5.19 0.57
N TYR A 178 22.64 -4.87 0.93
CA TYR A 178 21.78 -3.97 0.12
C TYR A 178 22.33 -2.55 0.07
N THR A 179 22.72 -2.01 1.23
CA THR A 179 23.27 -0.65 1.31
C THR A 179 24.59 -0.55 0.54
N ASP A 180 25.46 -1.56 0.62
CA ASP A 180 26.72 -1.62 -0.14
C ASP A 180 26.44 -1.68 -1.65
N ALA A 181 25.45 -2.46 -2.09
CA ALA A 181 25.05 -2.53 -3.49
C ALA A 181 24.54 -1.17 -4.00
N VAL A 182 23.67 -0.49 -3.25
CA VAL A 182 23.15 0.84 -3.60
C VAL A 182 24.30 1.86 -3.64
N ASN A 183 25.16 1.89 -2.64
CA ASN A 183 26.33 2.78 -2.60
C ASN A 183 27.29 2.52 -3.77
N TYR A 184 27.45 1.26 -4.17
CA TYR A 184 28.27 0.92 -5.33
C TYR A 184 27.69 1.50 -6.62
N ILE A 185 26.36 1.37 -6.82
CA ILE A 185 25.67 1.95 -7.99
C ILE A 185 25.87 3.46 -7.99
N GLU A 186 25.55 4.15 -6.89
CA GLU A 186 25.64 5.62 -6.77
C GLU A 186 27.06 6.15 -6.97
N SER A 187 28.08 5.36 -6.58
CA SER A 187 29.47 5.76 -6.72
C SER A 187 30.02 5.60 -8.14
N ASN A 188 29.35 4.80 -8.99
CA ASN A 188 29.79 4.47 -10.35
C ASN A 188 28.87 4.98 -11.45
N ASP A 189 27.71 5.52 -11.09
CA ASP A 189 26.73 6.07 -12.02
C ASP A 189 26.03 7.29 -11.43
N ASP A 190 26.27 8.47 -12.01
CA ASP A 190 25.67 9.74 -11.65
C ASP A 190 24.49 10.15 -12.56
N SER A 191 24.07 9.25 -13.46
CA SER A 191 22.93 9.48 -14.34
C SER A 191 21.60 9.44 -13.58
N ASP A 192 20.51 9.90 -14.21
CA ASP A 192 19.16 9.78 -13.68
C ASP A 192 18.59 8.39 -14.01
N TYR A 193 18.47 7.51 -13.01
CA TYR A 193 17.97 6.14 -13.14
C TYR A 193 17.02 5.75 -12.01
N ARG A 194 16.34 4.62 -12.20
CA ARG A 194 15.63 3.90 -11.14
C ARG A 194 16.26 2.52 -10.92
N THR A 195 16.22 2.11 -9.66
CA THR A 195 16.64 0.79 -9.18
C THR A 195 15.42 0.08 -8.60
N GLU A 196 15.31 -1.24 -8.80
CA GLU A 196 14.27 -2.04 -8.16
C GLU A 196 14.82 -3.29 -7.49
N LEU A 197 14.17 -3.67 -6.41
CA LEU A 197 14.43 -4.88 -5.67
C LEU A 197 13.49 -5.99 -6.15
N CYS A 198 14.03 -7.05 -6.75
CA CYS A 198 13.24 -8.15 -7.33
C CYS A 198 12.77 -9.19 -6.30
N SER A 199 13.03 -8.99 -5.04
CA SER A 199 12.54 -9.83 -3.94
C SER A 199 12.22 -8.95 -2.76
N LEU A 200 10.99 -8.49 -2.66
CA LEU A 200 10.55 -7.56 -1.62
C LEU A 200 10.94 -8.01 -0.21
N ASN A 201 11.48 -7.09 0.55
CA ASN A 201 11.58 -7.17 2.00
C ASN A 201 10.40 -6.42 2.66
N THR A 202 10.14 -5.22 2.13
CA THR A 202 8.99 -4.39 2.51
C THR A 202 8.39 -3.74 1.26
N ARG A 203 7.19 -3.17 1.35
CA ARG A 203 6.60 -2.39 0.25
C ARG A 203 7.22 -0.98 0.11
N MET A 204 8.26 -0.68 0.87
CA MET A 204 8.96 0.62 0.90
C MET A 204 10.47 0.42 0.95
N ASP A 205 10.99 -0.58 0.25
CA ASP A 205 12.41 -0.92 0.26
C ASP A 205 13.28 0.23 -0.27
N SER A 206 12.78 1.02 -1.21
CA SER A 206 13.45 2.23 -1.68
C SER A 206 13.72 3.23 -0.54
N CYS A 207 12.77 3.41 0.39
CA CYS A 207 12.98 4.25 1.57
C CYS A 207 13.90 3.60 2.61
N LEU A 208 13.87 2.26 2.73
CA LEU A 208 14.70 1.54 3.69
C LEU A 208 16.18 1.55 3.31
N TYR A 209 16.47 1.38 2.02
CA TYR A 209 17.84 1.25 1.51
C TYR A 209 18.36 2.51 0.80
N GLY A 210 17.50 3.53 0.58
CA GLY A 210 17.89 4.85 0.08
C GLY A 210 18.05 4.94 -1.43
N TYR A 211 17.38 4.12 -2.24
CA TYR A 211 17.44 4.20 -3.69
C TYR A 211 16.18 4.82 -4.31
N ASN A 212 16.28 5.30 -5.55
CA ASN A 212 15.16 5.82 -6.32
C ASN A 212 14.47 4.66 -7.08
N GLY A 213 13.26 4.28 -6.68
CA GLY A 213 12.50 3.16 -7.24
C GLY A 213 11.08 3.50 -7.65
N MET A 214 10.37 2.52 -8.20
CA MET A 214 8.95 2.61 -8.50
C MET A 214 8.08 2.11 -7.34
N SER A 215 8.53 1.04 -6.68
CA SER A 215 7.78 0.36 -5.62
C SER A 215 7.36 1.29 -4.49
N ILE A 216 6.07 1.32 -4.18
CA ILE A 216 5.51 2.21 -3.15
C ILE A 216 4.29 1.60 -2.45
N PHE A 217 4.18 1.87 -1.15
CA PHE A 217 2.93 1.87 -0.40
C PHE A 217 2.79 3.23 0.30
N SER A 218 1.84 4.05 -0.13
CA SER A 218 1.64 5.37 0.47
C SER A 218 0.19 5.82 0.37
N SER A 219 -0.36 6.35 1.45
CA SER A 219 -1.67 7.02 1.41
C SER A 219 -1.67 8.31 0.56
N MET A 220 -0.50 8.74 0.08
CA MET A 220 -0.33 9.88 -0.83
C MET A 220 -0.10 9.45 -2.28
N ALA A 221 -0.08 8.14 -2.58
CA ALA A 221 0.02 7.66 -3.96
C ALA A 221 -1.22 8.07 -4.77
N TYR A 222 -1.01 8.36 -6.04
CA TYR A 222 -2.10 8.69 -6.96
C TYR A 222 -2.85 7.40 -7.34
N GLU A 223 -4.15 7.36 -7.11
CA GLU A 223 -5.00 6.19 -7.39
C GLU A 223 -4.95 5.78 -8.86
N ASN A 224 -5.11 6.73 -9.80
CA ASN A 224 -5.03 6.44 -11.23
C ASN A 224 -3.66 5.87 -11.64
N TYR A 225 -2.58 6.34 -11.00
CA TYR A 225 -1.25 5.81 -11.27
C TYR A 225 -1.08 4.39 -10.73
N SER A 226 -1.62 4.12 -9.53
CA SER A 226 -1.64 2.77 -8.96
C SER A 226 -2.47 1.81 -9.82
N GLY A 227 -3.59 2.30 -10.38
CA GLY A 227 -4.41 1.57 -11.34
C GLY A 227 -3.65 1.23 -12.63
N LEU A 228 -2.93 2.21 -13.21
CA LEU A 228 -2.10 1.98 -14.39
C LEU A 228 -0.98 0.95 -14.11
N GLN A 229 -0.29 1.06 -12.98
CA GLN A 229 0.77 0.11 -12.62
C GLN A 229 0.23 -1.32 -12.50
N TYR A 230 -0.97 -1.47 -11.94
CA TYR A 230 -1.66 -2.76 -11.90
C TYR A 230 -1.99 -3.28 -13.32
N SER A 231 -2.54 -2.42 -14.20
CA SER A 231 -2.84 -2.79 -15.59
C SER A 231 -1.59 -3.16 -16.41
N LEU A 232 -0.43 -2.64 -16.02
CA LEU A 232 0.88 -3.02 -16.59
C LEU A 232 1.48 -4.29 -15.97
N GLY A 233 0.77 -4.94 -15.06
CA GLY A 233 1.19 -6.21 -14.45
C GLY A 233 2.11 -6.08 -13.25
N MET A 234 2.12 -4.94 -12.57
CA MET A 234 2.77 -4.80 -11.26
C MET A 234 1.93 -5.44 -10.15
N TYR A 235 2.58 -6.06 -9.17
CA TYR A 235 1.92 -6.48 -7.95
C TYR A 235 1.34 -5.26 -7.22
N GLY A 236 0.02 -5.15 -7.05
CA GLY A 236 -0.59 -3.93 -6.50
C GLY A 236 -2.05 -4.06 -6.08
N ASN A 237 -2.58 -3.01 -5.45
CA ASN A 237 -3.96 -2.95 -4.99
C ASN A 237 -4.84 -1.92 -5.75
N ARG A 238 -4.36 -1.35 -6.84
CA ARG A 238 -5.03 -0.33 -7.68
C ARG A 238 -5.33 1.00 -6.99
N ILE A 239 -4.98 1.17 -5.72
CA ILE A 239 -5.36 2.34 -4.91
C ILE A 239 -4.13 3.15 -4.50
N ASN A 240 -3.19 2.51 -3.78
CA ASN A 240 -2.09 3.22 -3.14
C ASN A 240 -0.84 2.36 -2.94
N SER A 241 -0.77 1.20 -3.59
CA SER A 241 0.35 0.27 -3.49
C SER A 241 0.57 -0.45 -4.80
N TYR A 242 1.79 -0.39 -5.27
CA TYR A 242 2.32 -1.22 -6.35
C TYR A 242 3.79 -1.50 -6.06
N THR A 243 4.23 -2.70 -6.37
CA THR A 243 5.57 -3.16 -6.06
C THR A 243 6.14 -3.99 -7.20
N TYR A 244 7.41 -3.78 -7.46
CA TYR A 244 8.16 -4.48 -8.48
C TYR A 244 8.56 -5.87 -7.93
N ASN A 245 8.19 -6.92 -8.64
CA ASN A 245 8.72 -8.27 -8.41
C ASN A 245 9.60 -8.66 -9.60
N THR A 246 8.97 -8.86 -10.75
CA THR A 246 9.60 -9.01 -12.05
C THR A 246 8.76 -8.28 -13.09
N GLN A 247 9.35 -7.89 -14.22
CA GLN A 247 8.68 -7.17 -15.29
C GLN A 247 9.34 -7.42 -16.64
N THR A 248 8.67 -7.04 -17.71
CA THR A 248 9.17 -7.16 -19.08
C THR A 248 10.22 -6.08 -19.40
N PRO A 249 11.06 -6.26 -20.43
CA PRO A 249 11.96 -5.20 -20.91
C PRO A 249 11.20 -3.96 -21.38
N VAL A 250 9.99 -4.10 -21.94
CA VAL A 250 9.14 -2.97 -22.37
C VAL A 250 8.77 -2.10 -21.16
N TYR A 251 8.28 -2.72 -20.08
CA TYR A 251 8.01 -1.98 -18.84
C TYR A 251 9.24 -1.27 -18.31
N ASN A 252 10.36 -1.97 -18.23
CA ASN A 252 11.61 -1.42 -17.68
C ASN A 252 12.10 -0.22 -18.50
N MET A 253 11.97 -0.28 -19.82
CA MET A 253 12.27 0.82 -20.73
C MET A 253 11.33 2.02 -20.52
N MET A 254 10.02 1.80 -20.38
CA MET A 254 9.03 2.87 -20.11
C MET A 254 9.32 3.63 -18.82
N TYR A 255 9.81 2.93 -17.80
CA TYR A 255 9.96 3.47 -16.45
C TYR A 255 11.40 3.75 -16.01
N ASN A 256 12.36 3.72 -16.93
CA ASN A 256 13.78 4.01 -16.61
C ASN A 256 14.34 3.08 -15.52
N ILE A 257 13.97 1.79 -15.53
CA ILE A 257 14.54 0.81 -14.61
C ILE A 257 15.89 0.37 -15.15
N LYS A 258 16.98 0.87 -14.54
CA LYS A 258 18.35 0.60 -14.98
C LYS A 258 19.02 -0.51 -14.18
N TYR A 259 18.73 -0.59 -12.89
CA TYR A 259 19.34 -1.58 -12.02
C TYR A 259 18.29 -2.44 -11.33
N LEU A 260 18.55 -3.76 -11.33
CA LEU A 260 17.74 -4.77 -10.65
C LEU A 260 18.58 -5.45 -9.57
N ILE A 261 18.11 -5.46 -8.34
CA ILE A 261 18.77 -6.07 -7.19
C ILE A 261 18.11 -7.39 -6.85
N TYR A 262 18.87 -8.47 -6.88
CA TYR A 262 18.43 -9.83 -6.53
C TYR A 262 19.15 -10.31 -5.27
N ARG A 263 18.42 -10.99 -4.39
CA ARG A 263 18.95 -11.52 -3.11
C ARG A 263 19.11 -13.04 -3.08
N ASP A 264 18.63 -13.75 -4.06
CA ASP A 264 18.79 -15.20 -4.12
C ASP A 264 19.10 -15.67 -5.55
N GLU A 265 19.57 -16.92 -5.65
CA GLU A 265 19.96 -17.49 -6.93
C GLU A 265 18.80 -18.09 -7.74
N LYS A 266 17.60 -18.18 -7.14
CA LYS A 266 16.48 -18.92 -7.75
C LYS A 266 15.78 -18.13 -8.84
N THR A 267 15.85 -16.81 -8.78
CA THR A 267 15.27 -15.90 -9.78
C THR A 267 16.38 -14.99 -10.28
N ARG A 268 16.98 -15.33 -11.41
CA ARG A 268 17.97 -14.48 -12.10
C ARG A 268 17.35 -13.94 -13.38
N PRO A 269 17.56 -12.66 -13.69
CA PRO A 269 17.07 -12.12 -14.95
C PRO A 269 17.80 -12.77 -16.12
N SER A 270 17.15 -12.81 -17.28
CA SER A 270 17.76 -13.29 -18.52
C SER A 270 19.00 -12.49 -18.88
N THR A 271 20.10 -13.17 -19.17
CA THR A 271 21.34 -12.56 -19.64
C THR A 271 21.22 -11.92 -21.04
N GLU A 272 20.10 -12.13 -21.72
CA GLU A 272 19.81 -11.46 -23.00
C GLU A 272 19.49 -9.97 -22.86
N TYR A 273 18.94 -9.56 -21.69
CA TYR A 273 18.48 -8.20 -21.45
C TYR A 273 19.26 -7.50 -20.33
N TYR A 274 20.02 -8.28 -19.55
CA TYR A 274 20.65 -7.78 -18.33
C TYR A 274 22.09 -8.26 -18.21
N THR A 275 22.99 -7.33 -17.90
CA THR A 275 24.39 -7.60 -17.63
C THR A 275 24.66 -7.55 -16.12
N LYS A 276 25.37 -8.55 -15.58
CA LYS A 276 25.78 -8.54 -14.17
C LYS A 276 26.69 -7.34 -13.90
N TYR A 277 26.28 -6.49 -12.96
CA TYR A 277 26.95 -5.23 -12.65
C TYR A 277 27.74 -5.27 -11.34
N TYR A 278 27.19 -5.89 -10.28
CA TYR A 278 27.81 -5.99 -8.97
C TYR A 278 27.38 -7.26 -8.24
N GLU A 279 28.23 -7.74 -7.34
CA GLU A 279 27.91 -8.83 -6.40
C GLU A 279 28.50 -8.48 -5.04
N SER A 280 27.69 -8.63 -3.98
CA SER A 280 28.16 -8.40 -2.61
C SER A 280 29.24 -9.42 -2.21
N GLU A 281 30.13 -9.04 -1.28
CA GLU A 281 31.24 -9.89 -0.83
C GLU A 281 30.77 -11.23 -0.22
N ASP A 282 29.60 -11.23 0.40
CA ASP A 282 28.95 -12.42 0.97
C ASP A 282 28.17 -13.24 -0.05
N GLY A 283 28.06 -12.79 -1.31
CA GLY A 283 27.29 -13.42 -2.36
C GLY A 283 25.76 -13.36 -2.16
N ALA A 284 25.28 -12.63 -1.13
CA ALA A 284 23.85 -12.57 -0.82
C ALA A 284 23.05 -11.68 -1.77
N ILE A 285 23.71 -10.69 -2.40
CA ILE A 285 23.08 -9.68 -3.27
C ILE A 285 23.83 -9.62 -4.61
N THR A 286 23.07 -9.68 -5.70
CA THR A 286 23.59 -9.46 -7.06
C THR A 286 22.81 -8.33 -7.71
N VAL A 287 23.50 -7.39 -8.35
CA VAL A 287 22.91 -6.31 -9.15
C VAL A 287 23.12 -6.61 -10.63
N TYR A 288 22.03 -6.47 -11.39
CA TYR A 288 22.07 -6.52 -12.83
C TYR A 288 21.73 -5.16 -13.42
N GLN A 289 22.42 -4.78 -14.48
CA GLN A 289 22.12 -3.60 -15.28
C GLN A 289 21.24 -4.00 -16.45
N ASN A 290 20.17 -3.26 -16.67
CA ASN A 290 19.28 -3.41 -17.81
C ASN A 290 19.90 -2.75 -19.05
N ASP A 291 20.07 -3.51 -20.13
CA ASP A 291 20.62 -3.04 -21.40
C ASP A 291 19.61 -2.21 -22.21
N TYR A 292 18.32 -2.32 -21.90
CA TYR A 292 17.21 -1.60 -22.54
C TYR A 292 16.70 -0.44 -21.67
N THR A 293 17.60 0.45 -21.24
CA THR A 293 17.22 1.59 -20.40
C THR A 293 17.05 2.86 -21.21
N LEU A 294 15.91 3.52 -21.09
CA LEU A 294 15.67 4.89 -21.56
C LEU A 294 15.61 5.85 -20.35
N PRO A 295 15.94 7.15 -20.53
CA PRO A 295 15.73 8.15 -19.48
C PRO A 295 14.24 8.31 -19.17
N LYS A 296 13.91 8.99 -18.06
CA LYS A 296 12.50 9.26 -17.67
C LYS A 296 11.67 9.98 -18.72
N VAL A 297 12.33 10.67 -19.66
CA VAL A 297 11.70 11.47 -20.72
C VAL A 297 12.29 11.09 -22.08
N PHE A 298 11.43 10.79 -23.03
CA PHE A 298 11.82 10.49 -24.42
C PHE A 298 10.67 10.79 -25.40
N CYS A 299 11.01 10.99 -26.67
CA CYS A 299 10.04 11.20 -27.74
C CYS A 299 9.32 9.89 -28.11
N VAL A 300 8.00 9.98 -28.23
CA VAL A 300 7.13 8.92 -28.75
C VAL A 300 6.24 9.48 -29.87
N ASN A 301 5.72 8.62 -30.74
CA ASN A 301 4.79 9.04 -31.77
C ASN A 301 3.50 9.61 -31.12
N GLN A 302 2.86 10.58 -31.77
CA GLN A 302 1.63 11.23 -31.28
C GLN A 302 0.47 10.23 -31.08
N ASN A 303 0.47 9.11 -31.75
CA ASN A 303 -0.56 8.07 -31.59
C ASN A 303 -0.67 7.56 -30.15
N VAL A 304 0.34 7.73 -29.31
CA VAL A 304 0.32 7.32 -27.89
C VAL A 304 -0.79 8.01 -27.07
N GLU A 305 -1.39 9.11 -27.57
CA GLU A 305 -2.59 9.70 -26.97
C GLU A 305 -3.76 8.71 -26.90
N SER A 306 -3.81 7.73 -27.80
CA SER A 306 -4.84 6.69 -27.83
C SER A 306 -4.47 5.43 -27.05
N TRP A 307 -3.42 5.48 -26.24
CA TRP A 307 -3.00 4.32 -25.44
C TRP A 307 -4.11 3.83 -24.52
N TYR A 308 -4.50 2.57 -24.74
CA TYR A 308 -5.56 1.92 -24.00
C TYR A 308 -4.98 1.18 -22.77
N THR A 309 -5.43 1.59 -21.59
CA THR A 309 -4.90 1.12 -20.31
C THR A 309 -5.92 0.32 -19.49
N ALA A 310 -6.95 -0.24 -20.14
CA ALA A 310 -7.96 -1.04 -19.45
C ALA A 310 -7.36 -2.30 -18.81
N GLU A 311 -8.04 -2.76 -17.77
CA GLU A 311 -7.66 -3.97 -17.04
C GLU A 311 -7.85 -5.24 -17.89
N GLY A 312 -7.05 -6.26 -17.63
CA GLY A 312 -7.15 -7.56 -18.28
C GLY A 312 -5.77 -8.16 -18.54
N ASN A 313 -5.35 -8.21 -19.79
CA ASN A 313 -4.06 -8.71 -20.19
C ASN A 313 -2.98 -7.61 -20.11
N PRO A 314 -2.02 -7.67 -19.16
CA PRO A 314 -1.00 -6.63 -19.02
C PRO A 314 -0.01 -6.59 -20.20
N PHE A 315 0.15 -7.69 -20.94
CA PHE A 315 0.99 -7.72 -22.14
C PHE A 315 0.36 -6.90 -23.26
N GLU A 316 -0.96 -6.97 -23.45
CA GLU A 316 -1.66 -6.12 -24.42
C GLU A 316 -1.56 -4.63 -24.09
N VAL A 317 -1.60 -4.27 -22.80
CA VAL A 317 -1.43 -2.87 -22.37
C VAL A 317 -0.03 -2.36 -22.71
N GLN A 318 1.00 -3.18 -22.50
CA GLN A 318 2.38 -2.85 -22.84
C GLN A 318 2.64 -2.88 -24.33
N GLU A 319 2.10 -3.88 -25.06
CA GLU A 319 2.15 -3.98 -26.52
C GLU A 319 1.54 -2.75 -27.18
N ASN A 320 0.35 -2.35 -26.73
CA ASN A 320 -0.35 -1.18 -27.27
C ASN A 320 0.47 0.11 -27.08
N PHE A 321 1.10 0.31 -25.92
CA PHE A 321 2.04 1.41 -25.73
C PHE A 321 3.21 1.33 -26.71
N PHE A 322 3.84 0.16 -26.82
CA PHE A 322 5.02 -0.02 -27.65
C PHE A 322 4.73 0.20 -29.13
N ASP A 323 3.63 -0.34 -29.64
CA ASP A 323 3.17 -0.12 -31.04
C ASP A 323 2.86 1.36 -31.30
N LEU A 324 2.03 1.97 -30.46
CA LEU A 324 1.68 3.39 -30.61
C LEU A 324 2.88 4.32 -30.51
N ALA A 325 3.83 4.03 -29.63
CA ALA A 325 5.03 4.85 -29.40
C ALA A 325 6.07 4.69 -30.53
N THR A 326 6.22 3.48 -31.05
CA THR A 326 7.29 3.12 -31.99
C THR A 326 6.82 2.87 -33.43
N GLY A 327 5.57 2.42 -33.62
CA GLY A 327 5.04 1.88 -34.87
C GLY A 327 5.55 0.48 -35.20
N TYR A 328 6.17 -0.23 -34.24
CA TYR A 328 6.51 -1.63 -34.32
C TYR A 328 5.54 -2.41 -33.44
N SER A 329 4.98 -3.50 -33.97
CA SER A 329 4.00 -4.37 -33.28
C SER A 329 4.51 -5.79 -33.14
N ASN A 330 3.84 -6.57 -32.28
CA ASN A 330 4.17 -7.95 -31.94
C ASN A 330 5.51 -8.10 -31.19
N VAL A 331 5.79 -7.19 -30.26
CA VAL A 331 6.94 -7.36 -29.34
C VAL A 331 6.70 -8.52 -28.37
N PHE A 332 5.42 -8.82 -28.08
CA PHE A 332 5.02 -10.01 -27.35
C PHE A 332 4.43 -11.05 -28.29
N VAL A 333 5.02 -12.25 -28.31
CA VAL A 333 4.59 -13.39 -29.12
C VAL A 333 3.90 -14.41 -28.23
N PRO A 334 2.62 -14.73 -28.47
CA PRO A 334 1.91 -15.71 -27.65
C PRO A 334 2.57 -17.09 -27.76
N VAL A 335 2.50 -17.86 -26.67
CA VAL A 335 2.96 -19.24 -26.65
C VAL A 335 1.94 -20.18 -27.36
N ASN A 336 2.35 -21.41 -27.69
CA ASN A 336 1.40 -22.45 -28.11
C ASN A 336 0.81 -23.12 -26.86
N TYR A 337 -0.51 -23.30 -26.86
CA TYR A 337 -1.23 -24.07 -25.85
C TYR A 337 -1.37 -25.50 -26.32
N GLU A 338 -0.73 -26.43 -25.64
CA GLU A 338 -0.62 -27.82 -26.08
C GLU A 338 -1.70 -28.72 -25.46
N GLN A 339 -1.91 -28.56 -24.16
CA GLN A 339 -2.84 -29.39 -23.40
C GLN A 339 -3.30 -28.70 -22.10
N THR A 340 -4.58 -28.87 -21.79
CA THR A 340 -5.12 -28.60 -20.43
C THR A 340 -5.57 -29.92 -19.81
N THR A 341 -5.18 -30.17 -18.56
CA THR A 341 -5.57 -31.36 -17.80
C THR A 341 -6.26 -30.96 -16.50
N PHE A 342 -7.28 -31.72 -16.10
CA PHE A 342 -8.09 -31.46 -14.93
C PHE A 342 -8.06 -32.64 -13.99
N THR A 343 -7.79 -32.39 -12.68
CA THR A 343 -7.87 -33.37 -11.62
C THR A 343 -8.81 -32.86 -10.53
N GLY A 344 -9.94 -33.52 -10.32
CA GLY A 344 -11.00 -33.01 -9.41
C GLY A 344 -11.65 -31.70 -9.88
N MET A 345 -11.41 -31.34 -11.13
CA MET A 345 -11.87 -30.11 -11.81
C MET A 345 -12.50 -30.45 -13.15
N SER A 346 -13.24 -29.51 -13.72
CA SER A 346 -13.65 -29.46 -15.11
C SER A 346 -13.54 -28.04 -15.63
N GLY A 347 -13.65 -27.83 -16.92
CA GLY A 347 -13.56 -26.50 -17.51
C GLY A 347 -13.28 -26.56 -19.01
N GLU A 348 -12.94 -25.42 -19.59
CA GLU A 348 -12.52 -25.29 -20.96
C GLU A 348 -11.02 -25.44 -21.12
N ASN A 349 -10.57 -25.87 -22.30
CA ASN A 349 -9.16 -25.87 -22.60
C ASN A 349 -8.63 -24.44 -22.70
N PHE A 350 -7.47 -24.21 -22.13
CA PHE A 350 -6.81 -22.91 -22.18
C PHE A 350 -6.23 -22.69 -23.60
N ASP A 351 -6.33 -21.47 -24.09
CA ASP A 351 -5.89 -21.01 -25.41
C ASP A 351 -5.41 -19.54 -25.37
N GLU A 352 -5.18 -18.95 -26.50
CA GLU A 352 -4.68 -17.56 -26.64
C GLU A 352 -5.71 -16.49 -26.31
N GLU A 353 -7.01 -16.80 -26.13
CA GLU A 353 -8.04 -15.84 -25.69
C GLU A 353 -7.79 -15.39 -24.26
N GLY A 354 -7.12 -16.24 -23.47
CA GLY A 354 -6.54 -15.89 -22.19
C GLY A 354 -7.51 -15.79 -21.00
N LEU A 355 -8.82 -15.75 -21.20
CA LEU A 355 -9.81 -15.78 -20.13
C LEU A 355 -10.62 -17.07 -20.20
N HIS A 356 -10.48 -17.91 -19.18
CA HIS A 356 -11.04 -19.26 -19.14
C HIS A 356 -11.85 -19.47 -17.89
N TRP A 357 -12.85 -20.35 -17.95
CA TRP A 357 -13.56 -20.80 -16.77
C TRP A 357 -13.17 -22.23 -16.41
N ILE A 358 -13.09 -22.50 -15.13
CA ILE A 358 -12.91 -23.82 -14.54
C ILE A 358 -13.94 -24.03 -13.42
N GLU A 359 -14.29 -25.27 -13.13
CA GLU A 359 -15.26 -25.63 -12.12
C GLU A 359 -14.72 -26.74 -11.22
N LYS A 360 -14.81 -26.56 -9.89
CA LYS A 360 -14.53 -27.63 -8.94
C LYS A 360 -15.74 -28.52 -8.80
N THR A 361 -15.58 -29.78 -9.19
CA THR A 361 -16.69 -30.74 -9.33
C THR A 361 -16.98 -31.55 -8.07
N ASP A 362 -16.02 -31.66 -7.16
CA ASP A 362 -16.19 -32.38 -5.91
C ASP A 362 -15.43 -31.73 -4.75
N SER A 363 -15.65 -32.23 -3.53
CA SER A 363 -15.00 -31.76 -2.32
C SER A 363 -13.63 -32.41 -2.08
N SER A 364 -12.95 -32.93 -3.12
CA SER A 364 -11.62 -33.50 -3.02
C SER A 364 -10.64 -32.49 -2.44
N SER A 365 -9.78 -32.97 -1.55
CA SER A 365 -8.69 -32.15 -1.00
C SER A 365 -7.56 -31.91 -2.01
N TYR A 366 -7.53 -32.67 -3.09
CA TYR A 366 -6.60 -32.51 -4.20
C TYR A 366 -7.39 -32.15 -5.47
N SER A 367 -7.24 -30.93 -5.89
CA SER A 367 -7.85 -30.42 -7.12
C SER A 367 -6.83 -29.54 -7.84
N GLU A 368 -6.65 -29.78 -9.14
CA GLU A 368 -5.60 -29.16 -9.93
C GLU A 368 -6.08 -28.95 -11.37
N THR A 369 -5.72 -27.81 -11.95
CA THR A 369 -5.78 -27.56 -13.39
C THR A 369 -4.36 -27.31 -13.86
N ALA A 370 -3.87 -28.14 -14.79
CA ALA A 370 -2.52 -27.99 -15.34
C ALA A 370 -2.56 -27.68 -16.83
N VAL A 371 -1.87 -26.62 -17.22
CA VAL A 371 -1.77 -26.12 -18.59
C VAL A 371 -0.36 -26.36 -19.11
N THR A 372 -0.22 -27.15 -20.16
CA THR A 372 1.06 -27.35 -20.85
C THR A 372 1.13 -26.39 -22.02
N ILE A 373 2.19 -25.60 -22.05
CA ILE A 373 2.50 -24.65 -23.13
C ILE A 373 3.82 -25.02 -23.79
N SER A 374 4.04 -24.55 -25.02
CA SER A 374 5.36 -24.57 -25.66
C SER A 374 5.71 -23.19 -26.21
N THR A 375 7.00 -22.86 -26.21
CA THR A 375 7.49 -21.60 -26.76
C THR A 375 7.39 -21.58 -28.26
N ALA A 376 6.74 -20.57 -28.85
CA ALA A 376 6.63 -20.45 -30.31
C ALA A 376 7.97 -20.02 -30.94
N THR A 377 8.72 -19.15 -30.25
CA THR A 377 10.04 -18.66 -30.66
C THR A 377 10.99 -18.78 -29.47
N GLU A 378 12.29 -18.84 -29.73
CA GLU A 378 13.29 -18.70 -28.66
C GLU A 378 13.20 -17.30 -28.02
N GLY A 379 13.44 -17.20 -26.70
CA GLY A 379 13.42 -15.94 -25.99
C GLY A 379 12.98 -16.08 -24.54
N ASN A 380 12.92 -14.93 -23.86
CA ASN A 380 12.45 -14.87 -22.49
C ASN A 380 10.94 -15.01 -22.41
N LEU A 381 10.47 -15.89 -21.54
CA LEU A 381 9.06 -16.21 -21.35
C LEU A 381 8.49 -15.50 -20.11
N TYR A 382 7.34 -14.90 -20.27
CA TYR A 382 6.61 -14.20 -19.23
C TYR A 382 5.22 -14.79 -19.04
N LEU A 383 4.77 -14.88 -17.80
CA LEU A 383 3.47 -15.43 -17.42
C LEU A 383 2.71 -14.43 -16.55
N TYR A 384 1.43 -14.29 -16.79
CA TYR A 384 0.50 -13.59 -15.92
C TYR A 384 -0.73 -14.46 -15.68
N VAL A 385 -1.01 -14.77 -14.40
CA VAL A 385 -2.19 -15.55 -14.02
C VAL A 385 -2.98 -14.76 -13.01
N SER A 386 -4.28 -14.61 -13.24
CA SER A 386 -5.21 -13.91 -12.33
C SER A 386 -6.44 -14.76 -12.07
N ALA A 387 -6.75 -14.98 -10.81
CA ALA A 387 -7.95 -15.68 -10.34
C ALA A 387 -8.36 -15.09 -8.98
N ASN A 388 -9.63 -15.27 -8.58
CA ASN A 388 -10.09 -14.72 -7.29
C ASN A 388 -9.72 -15.62 -6.10
N GLU A 389 -9.79 -16.94 -6.30
CA GLU A 389 -9.64 -17.90 -5.20
C GLU A 389 -8.41 -18.83 -5.34
N ILE A 390 -7.70 -18.78 -6.47
CA ILE A 390 -6.43 -19.49 -6.65
C ILE A 390 -5.29 -18.57 -6.21
N THR A 391 -4.53 -18.99 -5.21
CA THR A 391 -3.45 -18.20 -4.63
C THR A 391 -2.06 -18.65 -5.04
N ASP A 392 -1.92 -19.90 -5.50
CA ASP A 392 -0.62 -20.50 -5.77
C ASP A 392 -0.60 -21.25 -7.08
N ILE A 393 0.49 -21.07 -7.82
CA ILE A 393 0.79 -21.84 -9.04
C ILE A 393 2.18 -22.46 -8.94
N SER A 394 2.37 -23.54 -9.68
CA SER A 394 3.69 -24.16 -9.86
C SER A 394 4.05 -24.23 -11.33
N VAL A 395 5.22 -23.76 -11.70
CA VAL A 395 5.78 -23.86 -13.05
C VAL A 395 6.77 -25.01 -13.07
N ILE A 396 6.52 -25.98 -13.94
CA ILE A 396 7.26 -27.24 -14.03
C ILE A 396 7.95 -27.29 -15.39
N HIS A 397 9.28 -27.45 -15.38
CA HIS A 397 10.11 -27.67 -16.54
C HIS A 397 11.04 -28.87 -16.30
N GLY A 398 10.79 -29.96 -16.99
CA GLY A 398 11.53 -31.22 -16.77
C GLY A 398 11.35 -31.75 -15.34
N ASN A 399 12.42 -31.77 -14.55
CA ASN A 399 12.41 -32.19 -13.15
C ASN A 399 12.41 -31.01 -12.16
N GLU A 400 12.42 -29.78 -12.65
CA GLU A 400 12.41 -28.57 -11.82
C GLU A 400 10.99 -28.07 -11.65
N SER A 401 10.67 -27.57 -10.45
CA SER A 401 9.38 -26.97 -10.14
C SER A 401 9.59 -25.74 -9.27
N ASN A 402 9.07 -24.62 -9.72
CA ASN A 402 9.09 -23.34 -9.01
C ASN A 402 7.66 -22.92 -8.69
N SER A 403 7.39 -22.57 -7.43
CA SER A 403 6.06 -22.13 -7.00
C SER A 403 6.02 -20.62 -6.80
N PHE A 404 4.89 -20.01 -7.24
CA PHE A 404 4.64 -18.58 -7.16
C PHE A 404 3.30 -18.34 -6.48
N ASN A 405 3.25 -17.34 -5.58
CA ASN A 405 2.00 -16.87 -5.02
C ASN A 405 1.41 -15.78 -5.93
N ILE A 406 0.16 -15.97 -6.33
CA ILE A 406 -0.60 -15.09 -7.24
C ILE A 406 -1.86 -14.50 -6.59
N GLU A 407 -1.97 -14.53 -5.24
CA GLU A 407 -3.08 -13.89 -4.53
C GLU A 407 -3.30 -12.44 -5.00
N THR A 408 -2.22 -11.74 -5.29
CA THR A 408 -2.23 -10.51 -6.09
C THR A 408 -1.46 -10.78 -7.36
N PRO A 409 -2.10 -10.78 -8.53
CA PRO A 409 -1.46 -11.14 -9.79
C PRO A 409 -0.39 -10.12 -10.20
N TYR A 410 0.66 -10.62 -10.85
CA TYR A 410 1.76 -9.82 -11.41
C TYR A 410 2.44 -10.58 -12.55
N ILE A 411 3.20 -9.88 -13.40
CA ILE A 411 3.99 -10.52 -14.44
C ILE A 411 5.16 -11.27 -13.81
N ILE A 412 5.26 -12.56 -14.10
CA ILE A 412 6.32 -13.48 -13.66
C ILE A 412 7.28 -13.67 -14.82
N ASP A 413 8.55 -13.36 -14.61
CA ASP A 413 9.63 -13.69 -15.54
C ASP A 413 10.04 -15.15 -15.30
N LEU A 414 9.81 -16.02 -16.28
CA LEU A 414 10.12 -17.44 -16.22
C LEU A 414 11.54 -17.75 -16.71
N GLY A 415 12.23 -16.79 -17.30
CA GLY A 415 13.56 -16.95 -17.88
C GLY A 415 13.53 -17.32 -19.38
N TYR A 416 14.72 -17.62 -19.91
CA TYR A 416 14.93 -17.93 -21.33
C TYR A 416 14.64 -19.40 -21.66
N TYR A 417 13.97 -19.63 -22.79
CA TYR A 417 13.67 -20.94 -23.34
C TYR A 417 13.95 -20.99 -24.86
N GLU A 418 14.36 -22.15 -25.36
CA GLU A 418 14.50 -22.39 -26.79
C GLU A 418 13.14 -22.65 -27.44
N ALA A 419 13.02 -22.40 -28.73
CA ALA A 419 11.78 -22.66 -29.46
C ALA A 419 11.35 -24.14 -29.36
N GLY A 420 10.08 -24.38 -29.01
CA GLY A 420 9.51 -25.71 -28.84
C GLY A 420 9.77 -26.37 -27.48
N GLU A 421 10.35 -25.68 -26.49
CA GLU A 421 10.44 -26.19 -25.12
C GLU A 421 9.07 -26.18 -24.44
N TYR A 422 8.82 -27.20 -23.61
CA TYR A 422 7.54 -27.40 -22.92
C TYR A 422 7.62 -27.04 -21.47
N LEU A 423 6.63 -26.28 -20.99
CA LEU A 423 6.41 -25.99 -19.59
C LEU A 423 5.00 -26.43 -19.19
N THR A 424 4.83 -26.89 -17.96
CA THR A 424 3.51 -27.14 -17.39
C THR A 424 3.29 -26.20 -16.21
N ILE A 425 2.23 -25.41 -16.28
CA ILE A 425 1.79 -24.51 -15.23
C ILE A 425 0.62 -25.17 -14.50
N SER A 426 0.83 -25.54 -13.25
CA SER A 426 -0.15 -26.16 -12.38
C SER A 426 -0.78 -25.12 -11.47
N LEU A 427 -2.11 -24.99 -11.51
CA LEU A 427 -2.92 -24.13 -10.65
C LEU A 427 -3.42 -24.98 -9.47
N ASP A 428 -3.09 -24.57 -8.24
CA ASP A 428 -3.59 -25.23 -7.02
C ASP A 428 -5.04 -24.83 -6.76
N CYS A 429 -5.96 -25.73 -7.06
CA CYS A 429 -7.39 -25.55 -6.91
C CYS A 429 -7.94 -26.18 -5.60
N ALA A 430 -7.07 -26.64 -4.69
CA ALA A 430 -7.49 -27.34 -3.48
C ALA A 430 -8.36 -26.47 -2.56
N SER A 431 -8.05 -25.18 -2.48
CA SER A 431 -8.75 -24.18 -1.64
C SER A 431 -10.07 -23.69 -2.23
N LEU A 432 -10.34 -23.93 -3.53
CA LEU A 432 -11.57 -23.49 -4.16
C LEU A 432 -12.81 -24.08 -3.48
N ASP A 433 -13.86 -23.29 -3.37
CA ASP A 433 -15.20 -23.81 -3.09
C ASP A 433 -15.75 -24.56 -4.31
N ILE A 434 -16.76 -25.40 -4.11
CA ILE A 434 -17.45 -26.07 -5.24
C ILE A 434 -18.19 -24.98 -6.03
N GLY A 435 -17.86 -24.83 -7.29
CA GLY A 435 -18.43 -23.83 -8.19
C GLY A 435 -17.44 -23.37 -9.26
N ASP A 436 -17.83 -22.34 -9.99
CA ASP A 436 -17.10 -21.80 -11.13
C ASP A 436 -16.08 -20.75 -10.69
N GLU A 437 -14.89 -20.77 -11.30
CA GLU A 437 -13.85 -19.75 -11.18
C GLU A 437 -13.41 -19.27 -12.57
N ASN A 438 -13.22 -17.96 -12.72
CA ASN A 438 -12.67 -17.38 -13.94
C ASN A 438 -11.16 -17.16 -13.76
N VAL A 439 -10.39 -17.68 -14.70
CA VAL A 439 -8.92 -17.60 -14.70
C VAL A 439 -8.46 -16.81 -15.90
N GLY A 440 -7.78 -15.69 -15.67
CA GLY A 440 -6.97 -15.02 -16.68
C GLY A 440 -5.61 -15.72 -16.75
N PHE A 441 -5.24 -16.24 -17.90
CA PHE A 441 -3.98 -16.95 -18.12
C PHE A 441 -3.33 -16.46 -19.40
N TYR A 442 -2.22 -15.76 -19.28
CA TYR A 442 -1.54 -15.09 -20.38
C TYR A 442 -0.05 -15.42 -20.34
N ALA A 443 0.45 -16.02 -21.40
CA ALA A 443 1.86 -16.41 -21.53
C ALA A 443 2.42 -15.96 -22.88
N TYR A 444 3.55 -15.24 -22.84
CA TYR A 444 4.19 -14.64 -24.01
C TYR A 444 5.71 -14.77 -23.94
N SER A 445 6.34 -14.94 -25.10
CA SER A 445 7.76 -14.67 -25.30
C SER A 445 7.95 -13.24 -25.84
N VAL A 446 9.17 -12.71 -25.72
CA VAL A 446 9.52 -11.38 -26.28
C VAL A 446 10.28 -11.59 -27.59
N ASP A 447 9.81 -10.94 -28.66
CA ASP A 447 10.56 -10.84 -29.90
C ASP A 447 11.69 -9.81 -29.76
N LYS A 448 12.91 -10.32 -29.68
CA LYS A 448 14.09 -9.50 -29.46
C LYS A 448 14.39 -8.55 -30.63
N GLU A 449 14.13 -8.96 -31.88
CA GLU A 449 14.38 -8.10 -33.06
C GLU A 449 13.44 -6.89 -33.05
N VAL A 450 12.17 -7.11 -32.73
CA VAL A 450 11.17 -6.05 -32.60
C VAL A 450 11.49 -5.13 -31.42
N LEU A 451 11.90 -5.71 -30.27
CA LEU A 451 12.33 -4.94 -29.10
C LEU A 451 13.55 -4.05 -29.42
N ASP A 452 14.58 -4.61 -30.08
CA ASP A 452 15.79 -3.87 -30.49
C ASP A 452 15.45 -2.71 -31.42
N ALA A 453 14.57 -2.93 -32.41
CA ALA A 453 14.14 -1.89 -33.34
C ALA A 453 13.39 -0.76 -32.64
N GLY A 454 12.46 -1.09 -31.73
CA GLY A 454 11.72 -0.10 -30.96
C GLY A 454 12.61 0.69 -30.01
N TYR A 455 13.48 0.00 -29.27
CA TYR A 455 14.45 0.64 -28.38
C TYR A 455 15.38 1.60 -29.12
N ALA A 456 15.93 1.19 -30.27
CA ALA A 456 16.78 2.04 -31.10
C ALA A 456 16.03 3.27 -31.62
N LYS A 457 14.74 3.14 -31.95
CA LYS A 457 13.89 4.27 -32.39
C LYS A 457 13.65 5.25 -31.26
N LEU A 458 13.20 4.79 -30.09
CA LEU A 458 12.94 5.64 -28.93
C LEU A 458 14.20 6.30 -28.39
N GLY A 459 15.33 5.61 -28.44
CA GLY A 459 16.64 6.10 -28.01
C GLY A 459 17.11 7.36 -28.77
N LYS A 460 16.70 7.56 -30.03
CA LYS A 460 17.03 8.77 -30.79
C LYS A 460 16.40 10.04 -30.22
N GLY A 461 15.20 9.93 -29.67
CA GLY A 461 14.47 11.01 -29.02
C GLY A 461 14.62 11.03 -27.50
N ALA A 462 15.58 10.29 -26.96
CA ALA A 462 15.84 10.22 -25.53
C ALA A 462 16.45 11.52 -25.00
N MET A 463 15.93 12.03 -23.87
CA MET A 463 16.42 13.24 -23.24
C MET A 463 17.83 13.03 -22.69
N GLN A 464 18.76 13.90 -23.07
CA GLN A 464 20.08 13.97 -22.45
C GLN A 464 19.97 14.79 -21.17
N VAL A 465 19.84 14.12 -20.04
CA VAL A 465 19.62 14.75 -18.73
C VAL A 465 20.88 15.46 -18.27
N THR A 466 20.77 16.76 -17.95
CA THR A 466 21.88 17.59 -17.44
C THR A 466 21.70 17.97 -15.99
N LYS A 467 20.47 17.91 -15.47
CA LYS A 467 20.14 18.17 -14.08
C LYS A 467 18.95 17.31 -13.65
N HIS A 468 19.05 16.68 -12.52
CA HIS A 468 17.93 15.99 -11.87
C HIS A 468 17.93 16.23 -10.35
N THR A 469 16.76 16.48 -9.80
CA THR A 469 16.48 16.61 -8.37
C THR A 469 15.06 16.12 -8.11
N ASP A 470 14.61 16.09 -6.86
CA ASP A 470 13.23 15.70 -6.51
C ASP A 470 12.16 16.62 -7.15
N THR A 471 12.50 17.84 -7.55
CA THR A 471 11.55 18.83 -8.05
C THR A 471 11.93 19.44 -9.41
N GLU A 472 13.07 19.07 -9.96
CA GLU A 472 13.54 19.60 -11.25
C GLU A 472 14.21 18.50 -12.07
N LEU A 473 13.85 18.43 -13.36
CA LEU A 473 14.51 17.59 -14.36
C LEU A 473 14.76 18.43 -15.59
N SER A 474 16.00 18.57 -16.03
CA SER A 474 16.36 19.40 -17.20
C SER A 474 17.35 18.68 -18.10
N GLY A 475 17.29 18.97 -19.39
CA GLY A 475 18.18 18.37 -20.39
C GLY A 475 17.87 18.86 -21.80
N THR A 476 18.44 18.20 -22.78
CA THR A 476 18.20 18.43 -24.20
C THR A 476 17.54 17.22 -24.86
N VAL A 477 16.68 17.50 -25.83
CA VAL A 477 16.00 16.49 -26.65
C VAL A 477 16.17 16.85 -28.10
N ASN A 478 16.47 15.88 -28.95
CA ASN A 478 16.44 16.02 -30.38
C ASN A 478 15.23 15.30 -30.96
N ALA A 479 14.20 16.05 -31.37
CA ALA A 479 13.00 15.50 -31.96
C ALA A 479 13.15 15.43 -33.49
N GLU A 480 13.09 14.22 -34.09
CA GLU A 480 13.18 14.05 -35.55
C GLU A 480 11.91 14.52 -36.26
N GLU A 481 10.75 14.44 -35.60
CA GLU A 481 9.42 14.80 -36.11
C GLU A 481 8.57 15.45 -35.00
N ASN A 482 7.33 15.88 -35.35
CA ASN A 482 6.38 16.27 -34.33
C ASN A 482 6.05 15.03 -33.47
N CYS A 483 6.38 15.08 -32.23
CA CYS A 483 6.20 13.95 -31.30
C CYS A 483 5.67 14.44 -29.94
N ILE A 484 5.40 13.48 -29.08
CA ILE A 484 5.09 13.71 -27.68
C ILE A 484 6.33 13.38 -26.86
N LEU A 485 6.71 14.26 -25.95
CA LEU A 485 7.60 13.92 -24.86
C LEU A 485 6.78 13.11 -23.85
N TYR A 486 6.92 11.81 -23.89
CA TYR A 486 6.44 10.92 -22.83
C TYR A 486 7.35 11.06 -21.62
N SER A 487 6.75 11.11 -20.44
CA SER A 487 7.54 10.99 -19.22
C SER A 487 6.97 9.95 -18.27
N SER A 488 7.86 9.17 -17.64
CA SER A 488 7.48 8.23 -16.57
C SER A 488 7.24 8.93 -15.22
N ILE A 489 6.87 10.22 -15.27
CA ILE A 489 6.50 11.06 -14.14
C ILE A 489 4.97 11.11 -14.07
N PRO A 490 4.35 10.83 -12.92
CA PRO A 490 2.90 10.97 -12.77
C PRO A 490 2.45 12.42 -13.03
N TYR A 491 1.34 12.58 -13.77
CA TYR A 491 0.75 13.88 -13.99
C TYR A 491 0.23 14.48 -12.68
N ASP A 492 0.71 15.68 -12.38
CA ASP A 492 0.19 16.52 -11.29
C ASP A 492 0.17 17.98 -11.77
N GLU A 493 -0.84 18.72 -11.34
CA GLU A 493 -0.98 20.15 -11.71
C GLU A 493 0.15 21.05 -11.15
N GLY A 494 0.97 20.55 -10.25
CA GLY A 494 2.17 21.23 -9.74
C GLY A 494 3.32 21.21 -10.73
N TRP A 495 3.34 20.30 -11.70
CA TRP A 495 4.34 20.27 -12.75
C TRP A 495 4.14 21.40 -13.77
N SER A 496 5.21 22.04 -14.13
CA SER A 496 5.31 22.96 -15.27
C SER A 496 6.46 22.51 -16.15
N VAL A 497 6.21 22.40 -17.45
CA VAL A 497 7.24 22.04 -18.43
C VAL A 497 7.55 23.26 -19.29
N TYR A 498 8.82 23.50 -19.51
CA TYR A 498 9.31 24.59 -20.38
C TYR A 498 10.13 23.97 -21.50
N ILE A 499 9.87 24.44 -22.74
CA ILE A 499 10.62 24.09 -23.93
C ILE A 499 11.24 25.38 -24.43
N ASP A 500 12.57 25.44 -24.52
CA ASP A 500 13.35 26.63 -24.89
C ASP A 500 13.01 27.86 -24.04
N GLY A 501 12.68 27.64 -22.76
CA GLY A 501 12.29 28.68 -21.81
C GLY A 501 10.82 29.14 -21.90
N GLU A 502 10.04 28.66 -22.87
CA GLU A 502 8.61 28.93 -22.99
C GLU A 502 7.78 27.82 -22.32
N LYS A 503 6.76 28.22 -21.55
CA LYS A 503 5.90 27.24 -20.87
C LYS A 503 5.05 26.46 -21.86
N ALA A 504 5.17 25.15 -21.86
CA ALA A 504 4.38 24.24 -22.68
C ALA A 504 3.09 23.81 -22.00
N GLU A 505 2.10 23.44 -22.79
CA GLU A 505 0.86 22.82 -22.30
C GLU A 505 1.10 21.34 -21.99
N THR A 506 0.72 20.92 -20.77
CA THR A 506 0.87 19.54 -20.30
C THR A 506 -0.46 18.80 -20.37
N PHE A 507 -0.43 17.52 -20.71
CA PHE A 507 -1.61 16.66 -20.75
C PHE A 507 -1.29 15.26 -20.23
N LYS A 508 -2.32 14.42 -20.12
CA LYS A 508 -2.18 13.04 -19.61
C LYS A 508 -2.08 12.06 -20.75
N ILE A 509 -1.15 11.12 -20.62
CA ILE A 509 -1.02 9.92 -21.44
C ILE A 509 -1.41 8.74 -20.56
N GLY A 510 -2.23 7.81 -21.07
CA GLY A 510 -2.72 6.67 -20.29
C GLY A 510 -3.36 7.09 -18.95
N ASP A 511 -4.13 8.18 -18.97
CA ASP A 511 -4.86 8.80 -17.86
C ASP A 511 -4.02 9.37 -16.70
N CYS A 512 -2.72 9.12 -16.64
CA CYS A 512 -1.93 9.55 -15.49
C CYS A 512 -0.45 9.89 -15.75
N GLN A 513 0.12 9.63 -16.94
CA GLN A 513 1.50 10.00 -17.25
C GLN A 513 1.56 11.44 -17.79
N LEU A 514 2.65 12.14 -17.50
CA LEU A 514 2.85 13.51 -17.95
C LEU A 514 3.38 13.55 -19.39
N GLY A 515 2.62 14.16 -20.30
CA GLY A 515 2.96 14.35 -21.71
C GLY A 515 3.01 15.81 -22.11
N VAL A 516 3.84 16.12 -23.12
CA VAL A 516 3.99 17.45 -23.73
C VAL A 516 4.26 17.30 -25.23
N MET A 517 3.61 18.12 -26.06
CA MET A 517 3.89 18.18 -27.50
C MET A 517 5.21 18.92 -27.77
N ILE A 518 6.04 18.36 -28.67
CA ILE A 518 7.28 19.01 -29.12
C ILE A 518 7.38 18.97 -30.65
N LYS A 519 7.97 20.03 -31.22
CA LYS A 519 8.21 20.17 -32.66
C LYS A 519 9.55 19.53 -33.03
N PRO A 520 9.80 19.28 -34.34
CA PRO A 520 11.11 18.82 -34.79
C PRO A 520 12.22 19.85 -34.47
N GLY A 521 13.37 19.36 -34.06
CA GLY A 521 14.55 20.14 -33.73
C GLY A 521 15.24 19.73 -32.44
N GLU A 522 16.32 20.41 -32.13
CA GLU A 522 17.01 20.31 -30.85
C GLU A 522 16.42 21.35 -29.88
N HIS A 523 15.99 20.87 -28.70
CA HIS A 523 15.30 21.69 -27.71
C HIS A 523 15.90 21.52 -26.33
N THR A 524 15.90 22.59 -25.54
CA THR A 524 16.13 22.53 -24.09
C THR A 524 14.81 22.32 -23.39
N VAL A 525 14.71 21.29 -22.53
CA VAL A 525 13.48 20.95 -21.83
C VAL A 525 13.71 20.98 -20.33
N GLU A 526 12.79 21.63 -19.60
CA GLU A 526 12.83 21.75 -18.15
C GLU A 526 11.49 21.35 -17.55
N TYR A 527 11.49 20.41 -16.62
CA TYR A 527 10.37 20.03 -15.77
C TYR A 527 10.58 20.62 -14.38
N VAL A 528 9.62 21.39 -13.87
CA VAL A 528 9.70 22.04 -12.54
C VAL A 528 8.43 21.74 -11.76
N TYR A 529 8.58 21.15 -10.58
CA TYR A 529 7.47 20.84 -9.68
C TYR A 529 7.31 21.88 -8.59
N ARG A 530 6.10 22.43 -8.46
CA ARG A 530 5.71 23.34 -7.37
C ARG A 530 4.28 23.04 -6.91
N PRO A 531 4.07 22.47 -5.70
CA PRO A 531 2.73 22.19 -5.21
C PRO A 531 1.87 23.46 -5.18
N LYS A 532 0.72 23.45 -5.87
CA LYS A 532 -0.12 24.64 -6.09
C LYS A 532 -0.55 25.35 -4.81
N MET A 533 -0.90 24.62 -3.77
CA MET A 533 -1.47 25.17 -2.54
C MET A 533 -0.46 25.39 -1.41
N LEU A 534 0.82 25.07 -1.63
CA LEU A 534 1.84 25.17 -0.57
C LEU A 534 2.03 26.62 -0.07
N ALA A 535 2.15 27.57 -0.98
CA ALA A 535 2.33 28.99 -0.62
C ALA A 535 1.10 29.56 0.08
N ALA A 536 -0.12 29.22 -0.38
CA ALA A 536 -1.36 29.65 0.25
C ALA A 536 -1.51 29.04 1.64
N GLY A 537 -1.23 27.75 1.82
CA GLY A 537 -1.27 27.06 3.11
C GLY A 537 -0.24 27.63 4.10
N ALA A 538 0.98 27.89 3.65
CA ALA A 538 2.01 28.53 4.47
C ALA A 538 1.58 29.95 4.90
N GLY A 539 0.97 30.74 4.00
CA GLY A 539 0.44 32.06 4.31
C GLY A 539 -0.67 32.02 5.37
N ILE A 540 -1.62 31.11 5.25
CA ILE A 540 -2.70 30.91 6.24
C ILE A 540 -2.12 30.51 7.60
N SER A 541 -1.18 29.59 7.61
CA SER A 541 -0.52 29.12 8.84
C SER A 541 0.25 30.25 9.53
N ALA A 542 1.01 31.04 8.78
CA ALA A 542 1.72 32.22 9.31
C ALA A 542 0.76 33.24 9.88
N ALA A 543 -0.32 33.58 9.16
CA ALA A 543 -1.34 34.51 9.64
C ALA A 543 -2.00 34.02 10.94
N THR A 544 -2.33 32.72 11.01
CA THR A 544 -2.92 32.09 12.21
C THR A 544 -1.98 32.16 13.41
N LEU A 545 -0.70 31.88 13.21
CA LEU A 545 0.32 31.99 14.27
C LEU A 545 0.45 33.42 14.78
N LEU A 546 0.49 34.42 13.87
CA LEU A 546 0.55 35.84 14.25
C LEU A 546 -0.69 36.26 15.02
N CYS A 547 -1.89 35.89 14.58
CA CYS A 547 -3.15 36.18 15.28
C CYS A 547 -3.17 35.54 16.68
N THR A 548 -2.73 34.28 16.79
CA THR A 548 -2.68 33.58 18.06
C THR A 548 -1.68 34.22 19.03
N ALA A 549 -0.51 34.62 18.55
CA ALA A 549 0.48 35.33 19.34
C ALA A 549 -0.06 36.70 19.82
N ALA A 550 -0.66 37.49 18.92
CA ALA A 550 -1.27 38.79 19.26
C ALA A 550 -2.39 38.63 20.30
N PHE A 551 -3.27 37.65 20.15
CA PHE A 551 -4.33 37.34 21.10
C PHE A 551 -3.77 36.93 22.48
N SER A 552 -2.72 36.13 22.50
CA SER A 552 -2.04 35.71 23.72
C SER A 552 -1.43 36.91 24.48
N VAL A 553 -0.74 37.80 23.77
CA VAL A 553 -0.18 39.04 24.33
C VAL A 553 -1.28 39.93 24.87
N PHE A 554 -2.38 40.10 24.13
CA PHE A 554 -3.54 40.89 24.57
C PHE A 554 -4.15 40.31 25.86
N LYS A 555 -4.32 38.99 25.93
CA LYS A 555 -4.86 38.27 27.10
C LYS A 555 -3.95 38.45 28.34
N ILE A 556 -2.62 38.35 28.16
CA ILE A 556 -1.63 38.56 29.21
C ILE A 556 -1.67 40.00 29.72
N LYS A 557 -1.71 41.01 28.83
CA LYS A 557 -1.81 42.41 29.18
C LYS A 557 -3.09 42.70 29.97
N ASN A 558 -4.23 42.18 29.55
CA ASN A 558 -5.51 42.35 30.23
C ASN A 558 -5.55 41.64 31.59
N SER A 559 -4.94 40.47 31.72
CA SER A 559 -4.82 39.76 32.99
C SER A 559 -3.96 40.55 34.02
N LYS A 560 -2.84 41.13 33.56
CA LYS A 560 -2.00 42.00 34.39
C LYS A 560 -2.75 43.25 34.84
N LYS A 561 -3.51 43.90 33.96
CA LYS A 561 -4.32 45.07 34.27
C LYS A 561 -5.43 44.79 35.29
N LYS A 562 -6.09 43.60 35.16
CA LYS A 562 -7.08 43.14 36.15
C LYS A 562 -6.46 42.88 37.54
N LYS A 563 -5.27 42.30 37.61
CA LYS A 563 -4.56 42.08 38.89
C LYS A 563 -4.16 43.39 39.56
N GLN A 564 -3.69 44.39 38.81
CA GLN A 564 -3.37 45.72 39.36
C GLN A 564 -4.59 46.48 39.90
N LEU A 565 -5.78 46.31 39.26
CA LEU A 565 -7.04 46.91 39.73
C LEU A 565 -7.64 46.21 40.96
N MET A 566 -7.20 45.00 41.31
CA MET A 566 -7.62 44.27 42.52
C MET A 566 -6.65 44.45 43.70
N THR A 567 -5.49 45.08 43.50
CA THR A 567 -4.46 45.33 44.52
C THR A 567 -4.39 46.80 44.95
N ASN A 568 -5.11 47.69 44.27
CA ASN A 568 -5.42 49.07 44.69
C ASN A 568 -6.87 49.13 45.17
#